data_a62144842c83519f5aa817a97141c0d1
#
_entry.id   a62144842c83519f5aa817a97141c0d1
#
_cell.length_a   1.000
_cell.length_b   1.000
_cell.length_c   1.000
_cell.angle_alpha   90.00
_cell.angle_beta   90.00
_cell.angle_gamma   90.00
#
_symmetry.space_group_name_H-M   'P 1'
#
loop_
_entity.id
_entity.type
_entity.pdbx_description
1 polymer ?
#
loop_
_entity_poly.entity_id
_entity_poly.type
_entity_poly.pdbx_seq_one_letter_code
_entity_poly.pdbx_strand_id
1 'polypeptide(L)'
;MNDPDQSGDAGTKGIDARKAALALLRAVLERRRPFDEALAQTPALNDLSTRDRAFARLLVASVLRRLGQIDAALDHCLDRPIKPKDLILRQILRLGAAQLLFLGTPAHAAVSTSLELARGPRHAGQRGLLNAVLRRLAREGEALVAAQDDARLNTPDWLWEPWCAAYGEATARALAAAHLREPPLDLSCKESPDRWAKTLDAEILPGGSLRLAAGQGEVARLPGYGEGAWWVQDAAAAVPARLLGDVAGKTVIDLCAAPGGKTAQLAAAGAEVIAVERSENRLKRLVENLERLGLGAATVAADAAAWQAPAPAEAVLLDAPCSASGTLRRHPDIAHLKGPKDVAALSAAQDRLLANAVTMVKPGGLLVYAVCSLQPEEGSERIARLLSEHQDLERVPVAPAELPGMTDAITAEGDFRSLPCHWDEGGGLDGFYACRLKRR
;
A
#
# COMPACT_ATOMS: atom_id res chain seq x y z
N MET A 1 34.02 15.48 -39.70
CA MET A 1 32.99 14.45 -40.03
C MET A 1 32.15 14.34 -38.79
N ASN A 2 31.04 15.06 -38.75
CA ASN A 2 30.06 14.97 -37.63
C ASN A 2 29.08 13.84 -37.97
N ASP A 3 28.93 12.93 -37.02
CA ASP A 3 28.02 11.80 -37.12
C ASP A 3 26.56 12.28 -36.83
N PRO A 4 25.61 12.14 -37.79
CA PRO A 4 24.26 12.69 -37.62
C PRO A 4 23.21 11.75 -37.02
N ASP A 5 23.59 10.66 -36.33
CA ASP A 5 22.64 9.57 -36.01
C ASP A 5 22.35 9.33 -34.52
N GLN A 6 22.33 10.39 -33.67
CA GLN A 6 21.93 10.25 -32.27
C GLN A 6 20.59 10.87 -31.89
N SER A 7 19.85 11.48 -32.80
CA SER A 7 18.57 12.16 -32.49
C SER A 7 17.30 11.32 -32.65
N GLY A 8 17.40 10.13 -33.26
CA GLY A 8 16.22 9.27 -33.55
C GLY A 8 15.76 8.37 -32.40
N ASP A 9 16.65 8.00 -31.47
CA ASP A 9 16.41 6.93 -30.48
C ASP A 9 15.76 7.39 -29.16
N ALA A 10 15.92 8.66 -28.79
CA ALA A 10 15.35 9.20 -27.54
C ALA A 10 13.82 9.40 -27.61
N GLY A 11 13.28 9.67 -28.79
CA GLY A 11 11.83 9.87 -28.98
C GLY A 11 11.01 8.58 -28.93
N THR A 12 11.56 7.48 -29.38
CA THR A 12 10.91 6.16 -29.41
C THR A 12 10.85 5.52 -28.02
N LYS A 13 11.91 5.60 -27.23
CA LYS A 13 12.00 5.02 -25.88
C LYS A 13 11.00 5.62 -24.91
N GLY A 14 10.78 6.93 -24.94
CA GLY A 14 9.83 7.60 -24.06
C GLY A 14 8.34 7.25 -24.32
N ILE A 15 7.99 6.84 -25.55
CA ILE A 15 6.62 6.45 -25.88
C ILE A 15 6.28 5.05 -25.34
N ASP A 16 7.23 4.13 -25.30
CA ASP A 16 6.97 2.77 -24.85
C ASP A 16 6.68 2.70 -23.35
N ALA A 17 7.35 3.52 -22.53
CA ALA A 17 6.99 3.69 -21.13
C ALA A 17 5.54 4.19 -20.95
N ARG A 18 5.06 5.08 -21.81
CA ARG A 18 3.69 5.61 -21.78
C ARG A 18 2.66 4.60 -22.30
N LYS A 19 3.01 3.77 -23.29
CA LYS A 19 2.17 2.63 -23.73
C LYS A 19 2.01 1.62 -22.58
N ALA A 20 3.10 1.30 -21.88
CA ALA A 20 3.04 0.43 -20.71
C ALA A 20 2.20 1.06 -19.59
N ALA A 21 2.35 2.36 -19.31
CA ALA A 21 1.53 3.09 -18.35
C ALA A 21 0.03 3.06 -18.73
N LEU A 22 -0.31 3.21 -20.01
CA LEU A 22 -1.70 3.09 -20.49
C LEU A 22 -2.25 1.68 -20.28
N ALA A 23 -1.47 0.64 -20.58
CA ALA A 23 -1.85 -0.74 -20.35
C ALA A 23 -2.09 -1.05 -18.85
N LEU A 24 -1.20 -0.55 -17.98
CA LEU A 24 -1.33 -0.65 -16.52
C LEU A 24 -2.57 0.08 -16.00
N LEU A 25 -2.77 1.34 -16.38
CA LEU A 25 -3.91 2.14 -15.93
C LEU A 25 -5.24 1.48 -16.31
N ARG A 26 -5.30 0.91 -17.52
CA ARG A 26 -6.46 0.14 -17.99
C ARG A 26 -6.63 -1.17 -17.22
N ALA A 27 -5.55 -1.85 -16.87
CA ALA A 27 -5.63 -3.06 -16.04
C ALA A 27 -6.25 -2.76 -14.68
N VAL A 28 -5.85 -1.65 -14.05
CA VAL A 28 -6.38 -1.23 -12.75
C VAL A 28 -7.82 -0.74 -12.87
N LEU A 29 -8.09 0.32 -13.66
CA LEU A 29 -9.38 1.02 -13.63
C LEU A 29 -10.48 0.35 -14.44
N GLU A 30 -10.14 -0.38 -15.52
CA GLU A 30 -11.16 -1.04 -16.37
C GLU A 30 -11.34 -2.51 -16.00
N ARG A 31 -10.23 -3.23 -15.69
CA ARG A 31 -10.27 -4.67 -15.36
C ARG A 31 -10.24 -4.95 -13.86
N ARG A 32 -10.22 -3.87 -13.03
CA ARG A 32 -10.21 -3.92 -11.56
C ARG A 32 -9.10 -4.81 -10.98
N ARG A 33 -7.94 -4.82 -11.62
CA ARG A 33 -6.79 -5.61 -11.17
C ARG A 33 -5.96 -4.77 -10.19
N PRO A 34 -5.53 -5.33 -9.03
CA PRO A 34 -4.63 -4.63 -8.12
C PRO A 34 -3.36 -4.15 -8.83
N PHE A 35 -2.87 -2.97 -8.45
CA PHE A 35 -1.77 -2.30 -9.17
C PHE A 35 -0.48 -3.13 -9.18
N ASP A 36 -0.10 -3.73 -8.05
CA ASP A 36 1.09 -4.59 -7.97
C ASP A 36 0.95 -5.86 -8.82
N GLU A 37 -0.26 -6.43 -8.88
CA GLU A 37 -0.54 -7.57 -9.75
C GLU A 37 -0.48 -7.15 -11.23
N ALA A 38 -1.03 -5.99 -11.56
CA ALA A 38 -0.96 -5.43 -12.91
C ALA A 38 0.50 -5.17 -13.33
N LEU A 39 1.34 -4.64 -12.42
CA LEU A 39 2.78 -4.45 -12.64
C LEU A 39 3.48 -5.79 -12.98
N ALA A 40 3.21 -6.83 -12.21
CA ALA A 40 3.82 -8.14 -12.41
C ALA A 40 3.36 -8.83 -13.72
N GLN A 41 2.15 -8.54 -14.19
CA GLN A 41 1.52 -9.24 -15.31
C GLN A 41 1.44 -8.42 -16.61
N THR A 42 2.01 -7.21 -16.68
CA THR A 42 1.98 -6.38 -17.89
C THR A 42 3.22 -6.63 -18.75
N PRO A 43 3.12 -7.38 -19.88
CA PRO A 43 4.30 -7.73 -20.68
C PRO A 43 5.06 -6.54 -21.22
N ALA A 44 4.36 -5.42 -21.52
CA ALA A 44 4.97 -4.20 -22.04
C ALA A 44 6.00 -3.56 -21.07
N LEU A 45 6.09 -4.01 -19.81
CA LEU A 45 7.11 -3.56 -18.86
C LEU A 45 8.41 -4.35 -18.97
N ASN A 46 8.38 -5.57 -19.51
CA ASN A 46 9.54 -6.48 -19.50
C ASN A 46 10.70 -5.95 -20.36
N ASP A 47 10.36 -5.32 -21.49
CA ASP A 47 11.33 -4.81 -22.46
C ASP A 47 11.79 -3.37 -22.16
N LEU A 48 11.25 -2.75 -21.10
CA LEU A 48 11.63 -1.40 -20.71
C LEU A 48 12.92 -1.38 -19.88
N SER A 49 13.71 -0.30 -20.08
CA SER A 49 14.80 0.02 -19.15
C SER A 49 14.26 0.19 -17.72
N THR A 50 15.13 0.03 -16.70
CA THR A 50 14.77 0.27 -15.29
C THR A 50 14.19 1.67 -15.10
N ARG A 51 14.75 2.69 -15.75
CA ARG A 51 14.27 4.08 -15.70
C ARG A 51 12.87 4.22 -16.30
N ASP A 52 12.63 3.64 -17.46
CA ASP A 52 11.33 3.74 -18.16
C ASP A 52 10.24 2.95 -17.43
N ARG A 53 10.59 1.82 -16.81
CA ARG A 53 9.71 1.05 -15.94
C ARG A 53 9.32 1.85 -14.70
N ALA A 54 10.29 2.48 -14.03
CA ALA A 54 10.04 3.36 -12.90
C ALA A 54 9.16 4.54 -13.27
N PHE A 55 9.39 5.16 -14.45
CA PHE A 55 8.54 6.24 -14.95
C PHE A 55 7.12 5.79 -15.24
N ALA A 56 6.92 4.64 -15.88
CA ALA A 56 5.59 4.09 -16.16
C ALA A 56 4.82 3.84 -14.84
N ARG A 57 5.48 3.26 -13.83
CA ARG A 57 4.91 3.07 -12.50
C ARG A 57 4.55 4.40 -11.83
N LEU A 58 5.46 5.36 -11.82
CA LEU A 58 5.25 6.68 -11.23
C LEU A 58 4.06 7.40 -11.90
N LEU A 59 3.97 7.36 -13.22
CA LEU A 59 2.90 8.00 -13.99
C LEU A 59 1.54 7.41 -13.62
N VAL A 60 1.40 6.09 -13.53
CA VAL A 60 0.14 5.44 -13.14
C VAL A 60 -0.19 5.71 -11.67
N ALA A 61 0.78 5.60 -10.77
CA ALA A 61 0.58 5.90 -9.35
C ALA A 61 0.13 7.37 -9.15
N SER A 62 0.69 8.31 -9.91
CA SER A 62 0.29 9.72 -9.88
C SER A 62 -1.15 9.91 -10.36
N VAL A 63 -1.56 9.22 -11.44
CA VAL A 63 -2.96 9.25 -11.91
C VAL A 63 -3.90 8.69 -10.83
N LEU A 64 -3.58 7.53 -10.25
CA LEU A 64 -4.44 6.89 -9.26
C LEU A 64 -4.57 7.73 -7.98
N ARG A 65 -3.46 8.32 -7.52
CA ARG A 65 -3.42 9.16 -6.32
C ARG A 65 -4.21 10.45 -6.47
N ARG A 66 -4.26 11.00 -7.70
CA ARG A 66 -4.89 12.30 -7.99
C ARG A 66 -6.05 12.21 -8.98
N LEU A 67 -6.70 11.05 -9.02
CA LEU A 67 -7.72 10.75 -10.03
C LEU A 67 -8.89 11.74 -10.02
N GLY A 68 -9.35 12.12 -8.83
CA GLY A 68 -10.44 13.09 -8.68
C GLY A 68 -10.07 14.48 -9.17
N GLN A 69 -8.88 15.00 -8.82
CA GLN A 69 -8.38 16.30 -9.30
C GLN A 69 -8.19 16.29 -10.82
N ILE A 70 -7.59 15.22 -11.35
CA ILE A 70 -7.36 15.04 -12.78
C ILE A 70 -8.69 15.03 -13.52
N ASP A 71 -9.65 14.26 -13.05
CA ASP A 71 -10.95 14.14 -13.70
C ASP A 71 -11.72 15.47 -13.66
N ALA A 72 -11.73 16.16 -12.53
CA ALA A 72 -12.36 17.48 -12.42
C ALA A 72 -11.72 18.52 -13.37
N ALA A 73 -10.39 18.54 -13.48
CA ALA A 73 -9.68 19.44 -14.40
C ALA A 73 -9.95 19.09 -15.88
N LEU A 74 -10.01 17.79 -16.21
CA LEU A 74 -10.35 17.33 -17.56
C LEU A 74 -11.80 17.67 -17.92
N ASP A 75 -12.75 17.47 -17.00
CA ASP A 75 -14.17 17.75 -17.21
C ASP A 75 -14.43 19.26 -17.40
N HIS A 76 -13.66 20.12 -16.71
CA HIS A 76 -13.67 21.56 -16.96
C HIS A 76 -13.18 21.91 -18.39
N CYS A 77 -12.23 21.15 -18.92
CA CYS A 77 -11.68 21.38 -20.27
C CYS A 77 -12.49 20.72 -21.40
N LEU A 78 -13.45 19.87 -21.08
CA LEU A 78 -14.29 19.15 -22.03
C LEU A 78 -15.64 19.84 -22.21
N ASP A 79 -16.04 20.17 -23.45
CA ASP A 79 -17.38 20.71 -23.75
C ASP A 79 -18.49 19.66 -23.54
N ARG A 80 -18.14 18.37 -23.68
CA ARG A 80 -19.04 17.23 -23.50
C ARG A 80 -18.30 16.05 -22.88
N PRO A 81 -18.96 15.27 -22.01
CA PRO A 81 -18.37 14.08 -21.44
C PRO A 81 -17.90 13.06 -22.49
N ILE A 82 -16.79 12.37 -22.22
CA ILE A 82 -16.34 11.27 -23.05
C ILE A 82 -17.30 10.09 -22.92
N LYS A 83 -17.73 9.55 -24.06
CA LYS A 83 -18.68 8.42 -24.10
C LYS A 83 -18.06 7.16 -23.49
N PRO A 84 -18.87 6.30 -22.82
CA PRO A 84 -18.36 5.05 -22.23
C PRO A 84 -17.61 4.13 -23.20
N LYS A 85 -17.97 4.12 -24.48
CA LYS A 85 -17.28 3.34 -25.51
C LYS A 85 -15.86 3.85 -25.85
N ASP A 86 -15.55 5.06 -25.47
CA ASP A 86 -14.30 5.76 -25.77
C ASP A 86 -13.41 5.91 -24.50
N LEU A 87 -13.57 5.03 -23.50
CA LEU A 87 -12.84 5.08 -22.23
C LEU A 87 -11.32 5.16 -22.38
N ILE A 88 -10.76 4.55 -23.43
CA ILE A 88 -9.32 4.64 -23.69
C ILE A 88 -8.84 6.10 -23.85
N LEU A 89 -9.68 6.98 -24.43
CA LEU A 89 -9.35 8.40 -24.54
C LEU A 89 -9.28 9.08 -23.19
N ARG A 90 -10.20 8.69 -22.26
CA ARG A 90 -10.16 9.20 -20.89
C ARG A 90 -8.86 8.79 -20.20
N GLN A 91 -8.40 7.55 -20.40
CA GLN A 91 -7.12 7.10 -19.83
C GLN A 91 -5.92 7.84 -20.44
N ILE A 92 -5.93 8.08 -21.75
CA ILE A 92 -4.88 8.87 -22.40
C ILE A 92 -4.86 10.31 -21.88
N LEU A 93 -6.03 10.93 -21.72
CA LEU A 93 -6.15 12.28 -21.13
C LEU A 93 -5.67 12.32 -19.69
N ARG A 94 -6.01 11.32 -18.87
CA ARG A 94 -5.52 11.18 -17.47
C ARG A 94 -4.00 11.11 -17.41
N LEU A 95 -3.37 10.29 -18.26
CA LEU A 95 -1.90 10.21 -18.34
C LEU A 95 -1.27 11.54 -18.82
N GLY A 96 -1.90 12.21 -19.80
CA GLY A 96 -1.46 13.53 -20.25
C GLY A 96 -1.59 14.58 -19.16
N ALA A 97 -2.72 14.62 -18.47
CA ALA A 97 -2.99 15.53 -17.36
C ALA A 97 -2.01 15.33 -16.18
N ALA A 98 -1.75 14.08 -15.79
CA ALA A 98 -0.78 13.78 -14.73
C ALA A 98 0.62 14.29 -15.07
N GLN A 99 1.05 14.15 -16.33
CA GLN A 99 2.33 14.66 -16.80
C GLN A 99 2.40 16.20 -16.76
N LEU A 100 1.32 16.87 -17.15
CA LEU A 100 1.24 18.35 -17.20
C LEU A 100 1.15 18.97 -15.80
N LEU A 101 0.32 18.38 -14.93
CA LEU A 101 -0.08 19.00 -13.66
C LEU A 101 0.80 18.60 -12.47
N PHE A 102 1.33 17.37 -12.48
CA PHE A 102 1.95 16.80 -11.28
C PHE A 102 3.37 16.25 -11.48
N LEU A 103 3.80 15.99 -12.71
CA LEU A 103 5.12 15.40 -12.97
C LEU A 103 6.11 16.37 -13.64
N GLY A 104 5.73 17.64 -13.84
CA GLY A 104 6.61 18.64 -14.41
C GLY A 104 7.10 18.33 -15.84
N THR A 105 6.38 17.45 -16.56
CA THR A 105 6.74 17.13 -17.95
C THR A 105 6.49 18.36 -18.84
N PRO A 106 7.48 18.75 -19.69
CA PRO A 106 7.27 19.88 -20.61
C PRO A 106 5.99 19.70 -21.45
N ALA A 107 5.19 20.77 -21.56
CA ALA A 107 3.86 20.69 -22.16
C ALA A 107 3.87 20.11 -23.59
N HIS A 108 4.86 20.49 -24.41
CA HIS A 108 5.01 19.93 -25.75
C HIS A 108 5.22 18.42 -25.76
N ALA A 109 6.02 17.89 -24.80
CA ALA A 109 6.31 16.47 -24.68
C ALA A 109 5.07 15.69 -24.15
N ALA A 110 4.38 16.21 -23.14
CA ALA A 110 3.17 15.59 -22.60
C ALA A 110 2.06 15.52 -23.67
N VAL A 111 1.83 16.61 -24.42
CA VAL A 111 0.82 16.62 -25.49
C VAL A 111 1.21 15.70 -26.65
N SER A 112 2.44 15.81 -27.19
CA SER A 112 2.86 15.03 -28.35
C SER A 112 2.83 13.51 -28.07
N THR A 113 3.31 13.09 -26.90
CA THR A 113 3.31 11.67 -26.53
C THR A 113 1.90 11.13 -26.25
N SER A 114 0.99 11.95 -25.69
CA SER A 114 -0.42 11.58 -25.54
C SER A 114 -1.13 11.41 -26.89
N LEU A 115 -0.84 12.27 -27.87
CA LEU A 115 -1.36 12.13 -29.24
C LEU A 115 -0.80 10.88 -29.94
N GLU A 116 0.42 10.48 -29.62
CA GLU A 116 1.04 9.27 -30.14
C GLU A 116 0.38 8.02 -29.60
N LEU A 117 -0.05 7.99 -28.33
CA LEU A 117 -0.84 6.90 -27.76
C LEU A 117 -2.19 6.68 -28.47
N ALA A 118 -2.73 7.72 -29.09
CA ALA A 118 -3.95 7.68 -29.90
C ALA A 118 -3.67 7.41 -31.38
N ARG A 119 -2.46 6.98 -31.78
CA ARG A 119 -2.15 6.58 -33.15
C ARG A 119 -2.87 5.30 -33.51
N GLY A 120 -3.62 5.35 -34.59
CA GLY A 120 -4.33 4.20 -35.12
C GLY A 120 -5.68 4.58 -35.74
N PRO A 121 -6.19 3.82 -36.70
CA PRO A 121 -7.39 4.17 -37.44
C PRO A 121 -8.63 4.35 -36.55
N ARG A 122 -8.70 3.60 -35.42
CA ARG A 122 -9.82 3.65 -34.47
C ARG A 122 -9.93 5.01 -33.75
N HIS A 123 -8.82 5.74 -33.55
CA HIS A 123 -8.77 6.97 -32.76
C HIS A 123 -8.32 8.19 -33.55
N ALA A 124 -8.09 8.06 -34.85
CA ALA A 124 -7.60 9.15 -35.72
C ALA A 124 -8.49 10.39 -35.67
N GLY A 125 -9.81 10.22 -35.68
CA GLY A 125 -10.78 11.32 -35.60
C GLY A 125 -10.85 12.02 -34.26
N GLN A 126 -10.26 11.45 -33.19
CA GLN A 126 -10.33 11.98 -31.82
C GLN A 126 -9.05 12.69 -31.39
N ARG A 127 -7.98 12.65 -32.21
CA ARG A 127 -6.71 13.32 -31.92
C ARG A 127 -6.85 14.83 -31.79
N GLY A 128 -7.77 15.45 -32.56
CA GLY A 128 -8.09 16.89 -32.46
C GLY A 128 -8.63 17.24 -31.07
N LEU A 129 -9.55 16.42 -30.52
CA LEU A 129 -10.10 16.57 -29.18
C LEU A 129 -9.01 16.45 -28.12
N LEU A 130 -8.19 15.38 -28.17
CA LEU A 130 -7.08 15.17 -27.22
C LEU A 130 -6.12 16.37 -27.23
N ASN A 131 -5.73 16.86 -28.42
CA ASN A 131 -4.85 18.02 -28.55
C ASN A 131 -5.48 19.29 -27.95
N ALA A 132 -6.76 19.58 -28.24
CA ALA A 132 -7.45 20.74 -27.74
C ALA A 132 -7.55 20.73 -26.20
N VAL A 133 -8.00 19.61 -25.61
CA VAL A 133 -8.15 19.45 -24.16
C VAL A 133 -6.78 19.57 -23.44
N LEU A 134 -5.74 18.85 -23.90
CA LEU A 134 -4.44 18.90 -23.24
C LEU A 134 -3.74 20.26 -23.40
N ARG A 135 -3.91 20.95 -24.53
CA ARG A 135 -3.39 22.32 -24.68
C ARG A 135 -4.14 23.32 -23.81
N ARG A 136 -5.45 23.19 -23.65
CA ARG A 136 -6.23 24.01 -22.71
C ARG A 136 -5.76 23.75 -21.28
N LEU A 137 -5.64 22.48 -20.91
CA LEU A 137 -5.14 22.09 -19.59
C LEU A 137 -3.70 22.61 -19.34
N ALA A 138 -2.83 22.62 -20.33
CA ALA A 138 -1.48 23.17 -20.20
C ALA A 138 -1.46 24.68 -19.92
N ARG A 139 -2.49 25.44 -20.34
CA ARG A 139 -2.60 26.88 -20.06
C ARG A 139 -3.31 27.21 -18.76
N GLU A 140 -4.35 26.44 -18.42
CA GLU A 140 -5.30 26.77 -17.35
C GLU A 140 -5.12 25.84 -16.12
N GLY A 141 -4.41 24.72 -16.28
CA GLY A 141 -4.42 23.61 -15.33
C GLY A 141 -3.82 23.92 -13.96
N GLU A 142 -2.77 24.75 -13.90
CA GLU A 142 -2.17 25.15 -12.62
C GLU A 142 -3.17 25.93 -11.76
N ALA A 143 -3.86 26.92 -12.33
CA ALA A 143 -4.89 27.68 -11.64
C ALA A 143 -6.10 26.82 -11.25
N LEU A 144 -6.50 25.87 -12.13
CA LEU A 144 -7.57 24.94 -11.83
C LEU A 144 -7.24 24.07 -10.63
N VAL A 145 -6.04 23.48 -10.59
CA VAL A 145 -5.61 22.61 -9.49
C VAL A 145 -5.46 23.38 -8.18
N ALA A 146 -4.93 24.62 -8.23
CA ALA A 146 -4.77 25.46 -7.06
C ALA A 146 -6.11 25.86 -6.41
N ALA A 147 -7.20 25.89 -7.19
CA ALA A 147 -8.55 26.20 -6.69
C ALA A 147 -9.34 24.96 -6.20
N GLN A 148 -8.79 23.77 -6.34
CA GLN A 148 -9.47 22.52 -5.96
C GLN A 148 -9.32 22.18 -4.47
N ASP A 149 -10.35 21.59 -3.88
CA ASP A 149 -10.25 20.84 -2.61
C ASP A 149 -9.66 19.46 -2.92
N ASP A 150 -8.34 19.36 -2.90
CA ASP A 150 -7.61 18.17 -3.28
C ASP A 150 -7.87 16.99 -2.35
N ALA A 151 -8.01 17.25 -1.05
CA ALA A 151 -8.34 16.24 -0.06
C ALA A 151 -9.68 15.56 -0.37
N ARG A 152 -10.71 16.37 -0.66
CA ARG A 152 -12.05 15.86 -0.93
C ARG A 152 -12.18 15.20 -2.30
N LEU A 153 -11.59 15.79 -3.33
CA LEU A 153 -11.70 15.28 -4.71
C LEU A 153 -11.04 13.91 -4.88
N ASN A 154 -9.90 13.67 -4.20
CA ASN A 154 -9.16 12.43 -4.35
C ASN A 154 -9.57 11.33 -3.35
N THR A 155 -10.50 11.63 -2.43
CA THR A 155 -10.99 10.68 -1.44
C THR A 155 -12.44 10.30 -1.75
N PRO A 156 -12.71 9.09 -2.24
CA PRO A 156 -14.08 8.61 -2.50
C PRO A 156 -14.94 8.61 -1.23
N ASP A 157 -16.27 8.75 -1.41
CA ASP A 157 -17.24 8.85 -0.29
C ASP A 157 -17.13 7.67 0.69
N TRP A 158 -16.89 6.45 0.17
CA TRP A 158 -16.76 5.25 1.01
C TRP A 158 -15.57 5.26 1.99
N LEU A 159 -14.59 6.17 1.76
CA LEU A 159 -13.48 6.46 2.68
C LEU A 159 -13.78 7.71 3.50
N TRP A 160 -14.21 8.78 2.82
CA TRP A 160 -14.38 10.09 3.42
C TRP A 160 -15.42 10.09 4.56
N GLU A 161 -16.60 9.55 4.29
CA GLU A 161 -17.70 9.55 5.26
C GLU A 161 -17.38 8.77 6.54
N PRO A 162 -16.88 7.51 6.48
CA PRO A 162 -16.47 6.79 7.67
C PRO A 162 -15.31 7.44 8.41
N TRP A 163 -14.34 8.05 7.70
CA TRP A 163 -13.24 8.74 8.36
C TRP A 163 -13.70 10.00 9.09
N CYS A 164 -14.59 10.78 8.51
CA CYS A 164 -15.19 11.93 9.19
C CYS A 164 -15.98 11.50 10.44
N ALA A 165 -16.71 10.41 10.36
CA ALA A 165 -17.48 9.87 11.48
C ALA A 165 -16.57 9.33 12.60
N ALA A 166 -15.49 8.62 12.25
CA ALA A 166 -14.60 7.97 13.21
C ALA A 166 -13.55 8.91 13.83
N TYR A 167 -13.01 9.83 13.03
CA TYR A 167 -11.84 10.64 13.41
C TYR A 167 -12.09 12.16 13.39
N GLY A 168 -13.25 12.60 12.93
CA GLY A 168 -13.56 14.01 12.68
C GLY A 168 -13.02 14.54 11.35
N GLU A 169 -13.64 15.61 10.82
CA GLU A 169 -13.30 16.15 9.49
C GLU A 169 -11.86 16.64 9.39
N ALA A 170 -11.33 17.27 10.43
CA ALA A 170 -9.95 17.77 10.43
C ALA A 170 -8.93 16.62 10.25
N THR A 171 -9.13 15.52 10.96
CA THR A 171 -8.28 14.31 10.81
C THR A 171 -8.50 13.65 9.44
N ALA A 172 -9.73 13.56 8.96
CA ALA A 172 -10.03 13.01 7.62
C ALA A 172 -9.32 13.81 6.52
N ARG A 173 -9.26 15.13 6.61
CA ARG A 173 -8.47 15.99 5.71
C ARG A 173 -6.97 15.72 5.81
N ALA A 174 -6.43 15.55 7.02
CA ALA A 174 -5.03 15.22 7.22
C ALA A 174 -4.68 13.83 6.65
N LEU A 175 -5.56 12.84 6.80
CA LEU A 175 -5.43 11.51 6.17
C LEU A 175 -5.40 11.63 4.65
N ALA A 176 -6.36 12.36 4.06
CA ALA A 176 -6.43 12.58 2.62
C ALA A 176 -5.17 13.27 2.09
N ALA A 177 -4.67 14.31 2.77
CA ALA A 177 -3.44 15.00 2.41
C ALA A 177 -2.21 14.08 2.47
N ALA A 178 -2.12 13.21 3.50
CA ALA A 178 -1.05 12.23 3.61
C ALA A 178 -1.05 11.24 2.43
N HIS A 179 -2.22 10.83 1.95
CA HIS A 179 -2.37 9.92 0.81
C HIS A 179 -1.94 10.53 -0.53
N LEU A 180 -1.88 11.85 -0.65
CA LEU A 180 -1.43 12.54 -1.86
C LEU A 180 0.10 12.59 -2.00
N ARG A 181 0.84 12.19 -0.98
CA ARG A 181 2.32 12.18 -0.97
C ARG A 181 2.88 10.78 -1.25
N GLU A 182 4.05 10.74 -1.88
CA GLU A 182 4.81 9.49 -2.01
C GLU A 182 5.42 9.14 -0.66
N PRO A 183 5.19 7.91 -0.15
CA PRO A 183 5.71 7.52 1.15
C PRO A 183 7.22 7.25 1.10
N PRO A 184 7.95 7.46 2.20
CA PRO A 184 9.30 6.98 2.36
C PRO A 184 9.34 5.44 2.34
N LEU A 185 10.54 4.89 2.22
CA LEU A 185 10.78 3.45 2.27
C LEU A 185 11.24 3.06 3.66
N ASP A 186 10.42 2.29 4.37
CA ASP A 186 10.79 1.75 5.68
C ASP A 186 11.26 0.31 5.57
N LEU A 187 12.28 -0.02 6.38
CA LEU A 187 12.90 -1.34 6.44
C LEU A 187 12.94 -1.84 7.89
N SER A 188 12.73 -3.13 8.06
CA SER A 188 13.06 -3.84 9.30
C SER A 188 14.36 -4.61 9.13
N CYS A 189 15.27 -4.48 10.09
CA CYS A 189 16.56 -5.16 10.07
C CYS A 189 16.52 -6.43 10.92
N LYS A 190 17.24 -7.43 10.44
CA LYS A 190 17.48 -8.65 11.22
C LYS A 190 18.42 -8.37 12.39
N GLU A 191 19.51 -7.66 12.12
CA GLU A 191 20.54 -7.29 13.08
C GLU A 191 21.17 -5.95 12.71
N SER A 192 21.88 -5.34 13.69
CA SER A 192 22.76 -4.17 13.46
C SER A 192 22.10 -2.99 12.72
N PRO A 193 20.95 -2.45 13.20
CA PRO A 193 20.29 -1.33 12.54
C PRO A 193 21.21 -0.12 12.35
N ASP A 194 22.10 0.20 13.31
CA ASP A 194 23.05 1.31 13.20
C ASP A 194 24.01 1.19 12.02
N ARG A 195 24.50 -0.04 11.73
CA ARG A 195 25.34 -0.31 10.56
C ARG A 195 24.57 -0.04 9.27
N TRP A 196 23.35 -0.57 9.18
CA TRP A 196 22.54 -0.45 7.97
C TRP A 196 22.01 0.97 7.77
N ALA A 197 21.71 1.70 8.84
CA ALA A 197 21.34 3.10 8.76
C ALA A 197 22.48 3.92 8.09
N LYS A 198 23.72 3.74 8.52
CA LYS A 198 24.87 4.40 7.89
C LYS A 198 25.11 3.97 6.44
N THR A 199 24.96 2.67 6.15
CA THR A 199 25.21 2.12 4.80
C THR A 199 24.16 2.59 3.79
N LEU A 200 22.92 2.77 4.22
CA LEU A 200 21.78 3.13 3.39
C LEU A 200 21.44 4.62 3.44
N ASP A 201 22.20 5.41 4.21
CA ASP A 201 21.84 6.82 4.52
C ASP A 201 20.40 6.94 5.02
N ALA A 202 20.05 6.09 5.99
CA ALA A 202 18.71 5.96 6.52
C ALA A 202 18.63 6.52 7.95
N GLU A 203 17.49 7.07 8.30
CA GLU A 203 17.13 7.45 9.67
C GLU A 203 16.68 6.21 10.46
N ILE A 204 17.14 6.08 11.71
CA ILE A 204 16.60 5.09 12.65
C ILE A 204 15.38 5.67 13.32
N LEU A 205 14.21 5.11 13.05
CA LEU A 205 12.96 5.53 13.67
C LEU A 205 12.83 5.04 15.11
N PRO A 206 12.05 5.73 15.95
CA PRO A 206 11.64 5.19 17.24
C PRO A 206 11.03 3.79 17.05
N GLY A 207 11.57 2.78 17.72
CA GLY A 207 11.16 1.38 17.48
C GLY A 207 12.10 0.61 16.55
N GLY A 208 13.18 1.22 16.00
CA GLY A 208 14.28 0.53 15.35
C GLY A 208 14.10 0.20 13.85
N SER A 209 12.98 0.61 13.23
CA SER A 209 12.87 0.56 11.76
C SER A 209 13.78 1.60 11.12
N LEU A 210 14.30 1.31 9.93
CA LEU A 210 15.08 2.27 9.15
C LEU A 210 14.19 2.96 8.13
N ARG A 211 14.32 4.27 7.98
CA ARG A 211 13.59 5.06 6.99
C ARG A 211 14.53 5.69 5.98
N LEU A 212 14.31 5.37 4.71
CA LEU A 212 14.96 5.98 3.57
C LEU A 212 14.00 6.98 2.91
N ALA A 213 14.56 8.06 2.34
CA ALA A 213 13.78 9.02 1.57
C ALA A 213 12.99 8.32 0.43
N ALA A 214 11.93 8.94 -0.05
CA ALA A 214 11.21 8.46 -1.23
C ALA A 214 12.10 8.45 -2.48
N GLY A 215 11.75 7.62 -3.46
CA GLY A 215 12.46 7.61 -4.74
C GLY A 215 13.76 6.81 -4.78
N GLN A 216 13.99 5.86 -3.87
CA GLN A 216 15.22 5.03 -3.79
C GLN A 216 15.49 4.12 -5.00
N GLY A 217 14.59 4.08 -5.98
CA GLY A 217 14.75 3.22 -7.16
C GLY A 217 14.37 1.76 -6.88
N GLU A 218 15.15 0.82 -7.41
CA GLU A 218 14.87 -0.62 -7.31
C GLU A 218 15.42 -1.18 -5.99
N VAL A 219 14.52 -1.53 -5.07
CA VAL A 219 14.85 -2.03 -3.72
C VAL A 219 15.84 -3.19 -3.74
N ALA A 220 15.74 -4.10 -4.73
CA ALA A 220 16.62 -5.25 -4.85
C ALA A 220 18.10 -4.88 -5.13
N ARG A 221 18.37 -3.62 -5.51
CA ARG A 221 19.74 -3.12 -5.74
C ARG A 221 20.35 -2.40 -4.54
N LEU A 222 19.55 -2.16 -3.51
CA LEU A 222 20.06 -1.52 -2.30
C LEU A 222 21.04 -2.45 -1.55
N PRO A 223 22.12 -1.90 -0.97
CA PRO A 223 23.07 -2.68 -0.17
C PRO A 223 22.36 -3.48 0.93
N GLY A 224 22.75 -4.74 1.12
CA GLY A 224 22.18 -5.62 2.14
C GLY A 224 20.93 -6.39 1.72
N TYR A 225 20.28 -6.05 0.59
CA TYR A 225 19.09 -6.79 0.14
C TYR A 225 19.44 -8.25 -0.21
N GLY A 226 20.42 -8.46 -1.08
CA GLY A 226 20.86 -9.80 -1.48
C GLY A 226 21.55 -10.58 -0.35
N GLU A 227 22.10 -9.89 0.65
CA GLU A 227 22.68 -10.47 1.86
C GLU A 227 21.61 -10.92 2.87
N GLY A 228 20.33 -10.60 2.62
CA GLY A 228 19.24 -10.91 3.56
C GLY A 228 19.33 -10.17 4.90
N ALA A 229 19.90 -8.97 4.91
CA ALA A 229 20.13 -8.20 6.13
C ALA A 229 18.84 -7.52 6.65
N TRP A 230 17.91 -7.24 5.78
CA TRP A 230 16.69 -6.50 6.05
C TRP A 230 15.58 -6.82 5.04
N TRP A 231 14.37 -6.38 5.34
CA TRP A 231 13.20 -6.46 4.46
C TRP A 231 12.38 -5.17 4.51
N VAL A 232 11.58 -4.95 3.46
CA VAL A 232 10.66 -3.80 3.40
C VAL A 232 9.49 -4.03 4.35
N GLN A 233 9.30 -3.11 5.28
CA GLN A 233 8.19 -3.13 6.21
C GLN A 233 7.98 -1.72 6.77
N ASP A 234 6.77 -1.17 6.62
CA ASP A 234 6.41 0.11 7.24
C ASP A 234 6.54 0.03 8.76
N ALA A 235 6.98 1.12 9.39
CA ALA A 235 7.19 1.16 10.83
C ALA A 235 5.92 0.81 11.64
N ALA A 236 4.73 1.21 11.15
CA ALA A 236 3.46 0.81 11.76
C ALA A 236 3.14 -0.67 11.55
N ALA A 237 3.49 -1.23 10.38
CA ALA A 237 3.30 -2.66 10.08
C ALA A 237 4.18 -3.58 10.95
N ALA A 238 5.27 -3.04 11.50
CA ALA A 238 6.17 -3.78 12.40
C ALA A 238 5.63 -3.87 13.85
N VAL A 239 4.69 -3.01 14.24
CA VAL A 239 4.18 -2.96 15.62
C VAL A 239 3.44 -4.23 16.03
N PRO A 240 2.50 -4.81 15.25
CA PRO A 240 1.71 -5.95 15.69
C PRO A 240 2.54 -7.16 16.17
N ALA A 241 3.63 -7.50 15.48
CA ALA A 241 4.50 -8.60 15.90
C ALA A 241 5.23 -8.29 17.22
N ARG A 242 5.61 -7.01 17.45
CA ARG A 242 6.26 -6.57 18.70
C ARG A 242 5.33 -6.64 19.90
N LEU A 243 4.01 -6.47 19.70
CA LEU A 243 3.02 -6.56 20.77
C LEU A 243 2.91 -7.97 21.38
N LEU A 244 3.48 -9.00 20.75
CA LEU A 244 3.61 -10.33 21.35
C LEU A 244 4.71 -10.40 22.43
N GLY A 245 5.54 -9.35 22.56
CA GLY A 245 6.61 -9.28 23.54
C GLY A 245 7.77 -10.23 23.22
N ASP A 246 8.39 -10.79 24.26
CA ASP A 246 9.46 -11.77 24.11
C ASP A 246 8.90 -13.10 23.61
N VAL A 247 9.30 -13.50 22.40
CA VAL A 247 8.86 -14.72 21.71
C VAL A 247 9.98 -15.75 21.53
N ALA A 248 11.19 -15.48 22.01
CA ALA A 248 12.33 -16.37 21.85
C ALA A 248 12.04 -17.77 22.44
N GLY A 249 12.22 -18.80 21.63
CA GLY A 249 11.96 -20.20 21.99
C GLY A 249 10.48 -20.54 22.19
N LYS A 250 9.54 -19.64 21.82
CA LYS A 250 8.09 -19.90 21.89
C LYS A 250 7.55 -20.27 20.52
N THR A 251 6.55 -21.15 20.51
CA THR A 251 5.77 -21.40 19.30
C THR A 251 4.81 -20.24 19.04
N VAL A 252 4.91 -19.64 17.86
CA VAL A 252 4.05 -18.54 17.40
C VAL A 252 3.37 -18.93 16.10
N ILE A 253 2.04 -18.83 16.05
CA ILE A 253 1.27 -19.04 14.82
C ILE A 253 1.04 -17.66 14.17
N ASP A 254 1.48 -17.51 12.93
CA ASP A 254 1.24 -16.31 12.10
C ASP A 254 0.18 -16.63 11.04
N LEU A 255 -1.03 -16.12 11.24
CA LEU A 255 -2.19 -16.35 10.39
C LEU A 255 -2.30 -15.27 9.32
N CYS A 256 -2.58 -15.68 8.07
CA CYS A 256 -2.58 -14.81 6.89
C CYS A 256 -1.20 -14.20 6.62
N ALA A 257 -0.16 -15.01 6.81
CA ALA A 257 1.23 -14.61 7.00
C ALA A 257 1.89 -13.90 5.82
N ALA A 258 1.45 -14.15 4.56
CA ALA A 258 2.13 -13.60 3.38
C ALA A 258 1.93 -12.08 3.20
N PRO A 259 2.99 -11.36 2.78
CA PRO A 259 4.22 -11.83 2.13
C PRO A 259 5.38 -12.21 3.09
N GLY A 260 5.15 -12.30 4.41
CA GLY A 260 6.14 -12.81 5.34
C GLY A 260 6.90 -11.76 6.16
N GLY A 261 6.54 -10.48 6.10
CA GLY A 261 7.25 -9.43 6.86
C GLY A 261 7.16 -9.60 8.38
N LYS A 262 5.99 -9.94 8.91
CA LYS A 262 5.78 -10.22 10.33
C LYS A 262 6.32 -11.60 10.71
N THR A 263 6.17 -12.60 9.82
CA THR A 263 6.81 -13.92 9.98
C THR A 263 8.33 -13.79 10.13
N ALA A 264 8.99 -13.01 9.26
CA ALA A 264 10.42 -12.74 9.31
C ALA A 264 10.82 -12.04 10.63
N GLN A 265 10.00 -11.11 11.10
CA GLN A 265 10.21 -10.39 12.36
C GLN A 265 10.15 -11.34 13.56
N LEU A 266 9.16 -12.25 13.61
CA LEU A 266 9.02 -13.25 14.65
C LEU A 266 10.16 -14.28 14.63
N ALA A 267 10.51 -14.77 13.44
CA ALA A 267 11.63 -15.71 13.28
C ALA A 267 12.97 -15.07 13.66
N ALA A 268 13.22 -13.80 13.27
CA ALA A 268 14.41 -13.05 13.67
C ALA A 268 14.47 -12.80 15.19
N ALA A 269 13.32 -12.73 15.87
CA ALA A 269 13.22 -12.65 17.33
C ALA A 269 13.37 -14.02 18.03
N GLY A 270 13.66 -15.11 17.29
CA GLY A 270 13.91 -16.43 17.84
C GLY A 270 12.67 -17.27 18.12
N ALA A 271 11.50 -16.90 17.56
CA ALA A 271 10.30 -17.71 17.68
C ALA A 271 10.34 -18.96 16.78
N GLU A 272 9.68 -20.04 17.21
CA GLU A 272 9.32 -21.18 16.36
C GLU A 272 8.00 -20.85 15.62
N VAL A 273 8.13 -20.34 14.39
CA VAL A 273 6.97 -19.78 13.67
C VAL A 273 6.28 -20.84 12.80
N ILE A 274 4.94 -20.91 12.92
CA ILE A 274 4.08 -21.62 11.98
C ILE A 274 3.29 -20.57 11.19
N ALA A 275 3.67 -20.39 9.91
CA ALA A 275 3.09 -19.40 9.01
C ALA A 275 1.99 -20.02 8.15
N VAL A 276 0.75 -19.55 8.29
CA VAL A 276 -0.43 -20.07 7.58
C VAL A 276 -0.89 -19.04 6.53
N GLU A 277 -0.98 -19.47 5.29
CA GLU A 277 -1.45 -18.62 4.17
C GLU A 277 -2.30 -19.45 3.20
N ARG A 278 -3.47 -18.94 2.84
CA ARG A 278 -4.40 -19.64 1.95
C ARG A 278 -3.92 -19.69 0.50
N SER A 279 -3.27 -18.65 0.03
CA SER A 279 -2.83 -18.52 -1.36
C SER A 279 -1.46 -19.13 -1.56
N GLU A 280 -1.37 -20.22 -2.33
CA GLU A 280 -0.09 -20.87 -2.67
C GLU A 280 0.90 -19.89 -3.31
N ASN A 281 0.44 -19.00 -4.20
CA ASN A 281 1.31 -18.00 -4.83
C ASN A 281 1.86 -16.99 -3.82
N ARG A 282 1.07 -16.60 -2.83
CA ARG A 282 1.53 -15.71 -1.76
C ARG A 282 2.46 -16.45 -0.80
N LEU A 283 2.13 -17.70 -0.48
CA LEU A 283 2.97 -18.57 0.35
C LEU A 283 4.34 -18.78 -0.29
N LYS A 284 4.40 -19.00 -1.60
CA LYS A 284 5.67 -19.10 -2.34
C LYS A 284 6.54 -17.85 -2.16
N ARG A 285 5.95 -16.65 -2.26
CA ARG A 285 6.67 -15.39 -2.02
C ARG A 285 7.16 -15.26 -0.58
N LEU A 286 6.38 -15.74 0.40
CA LEU A 286 6.80 -15.78 1.81
C LEU A 286 8.04 -16.68 1.96
N VAL A 287 8.03 -17.88 1.38
CA VAL A 287 9.17 -18.82 1.40
C VAL A 287 10.40 -18.18 0.76
N GLU A 288 10.27 -17.62 -0.44
CA GLU A 288 11.36 -16.92 -1.16
C GLU A 288 11.95 -15.77 -0.30
N ASN A 289 11.11 -15.02 0.41
CA ASN A 289 11.56 -13.96 1.32
C ASN A 289 12.32 -14.52 2.53
N LEU A 290 11.82 -15.57 3.17
CA LEU A 290 12.50 -16.20 4.31
C LEU A 290 13.84 -16.82 3.90
N GLU A 291 13.89 -17.52 2.75
CA GLU A 291 15.14 -18.08 2.21
C GLU A 291 16.18 -16.98 1.95
N ARG A 292 15.79 -15.86 1.30
CA ARG A 292 16.67 -14.71 1.10
C ARG A 292 17.20 -14.13 2.42
N LEU A 293 16.36 -14.10 3.46
CA LEU A 293 16.72 -13.59 4.78
C LEU A 293 17.52 -14.59 5.62
N GLY A 294 17.64 -15.85 5.19
CA GLY A 294 18.23 -16.92 6.01
C GLY A 294 17.45 -17.18 7.30
N LEU A 295 16.11 -17.02 7.25
CA LEU A 295 15.20 -17.25 8.37
C LEU A 295 14.33 -18.48 8.09
N GLY A 296 13.92 -19.18 9.15
CA GLY A 296 13.08 -20.38 9.06
C GLY A 296 11.69 -20.17 9.65
N ALA A 297 10.68 -20.77 9.01
CA ALA A 297 9.35 -20.97 9.57
C ALA A 297 8.72 -22.23 8.96
N ALA A 298 7.89 -22.93 9.72
CA ALA A 298 7.04 -23.97 9.16
C ALA A 298 5.91 -23.29 8.37
N THR A 299 5.74 -23.66 7.09
CA THR A 299 4.73 -23.01 6.23
C THR A 299 3.58 -23.95 5.93
N VAL A 300 2.35 -23.44 5.98
CA VAL A 300 1.12 -24.21 5.79
C VAL A 300 0.23 -23.51 4.78
N ALA A 301 -0.10 -24.20 3.68
CA ALA A 301 -1.08 -23.73 2.70
C ALA A 301 -2.49 -24.13 3.17
N ALA A 302 -3.20 -23.25 3.88
CA ALA A 302 -4.52 -23.52 4.42
C ALA A 302 -5.35 -22.26 4.62
N ASP A 303 -6.68 -22.43 4.69
CA ASP A 303 -7.58 -21.34 5.11
C ASP A 303 -7.52 -21.22 6.64
N ALA A 304 -6.97 -20.11 7.12
CA ALA A 304 -6.82 -19.83 8.55
C ALA A 304 -8.16 -19.79 9.30
N ALA A 305 -9.31 -19.62 8.62
CA ALA A 305 -10.61 -19.69 9.26
C ALA A 305 -11.09 -21.13 9.58
N ALA A 306 -10.41 -22.14 9.02
CA ALA A 306 -10.78 -23.56 9.20
C ALA A 306 -9.61 -24.45 9.63
N TRP A 307 -8.38 -23.99 9.45
CA TRP A 307 -7.17 -24.74 9.82
C TRP A 307 -7.06 -24.88 11.34
N GLN A 308 -6.64 -26.06 11.78
CA GLN A 308 -6.40 -26.35 13.19
C GLN A 308 -4.91 -26.57 13.43
N ALA A 309 -4.37 -25.87 14.42
CA ALA A 309 -2.99 -26.08 14.84
C ALA A 309 -2.81 -27.48 15.46
N PRO A 310 -1.65 -28.13 15.26
CA PRO A 310 -1.33 -29.43 15.91
C PRO A 310 -1.42 -29.35 17.42
N ALA A 311 -1.10 -28.20 18.00
CA ALA A 311 -1.25 -27.90 19.42
C ALA A 311 -1.48 -26.38 19.61
N PRO A 312 -2.13 -25.93 20.69
CA PRO A 312 -2.24 -24.52 21.01
C PRO A 312 -0.86 -23.89 21.24
N ALA A 313 -0.66 -22.67 20.73
CA ALA A 313 0.60 -21.93 20.78
C ALA A 313 0.66 -20.94 21.96
N GLU A 314 1.87 -20.54 22.33
CA GLU A 314 2.11 -19.45 23.29
C GLU A 314 1.58 -18.11 22.80
N ALA A 315 1.63 -17.90 21.47
CA ALA A 315 1.14 -16.68 20.86
C ALA A 315 0.57 -16.95 19.46
N VAL A 316 -0.42 -16.16 19.09
CA VAL A 316 -1.02 -16.14 17.76
C VAL A 316 -1.03 -14.70 17.27
N LEU A 317 -0.51 -14.48 16.07
CA LEU A 317 -0.65 -13.23 15.32
C LEU A 317 -1.66 -13.45 14.19
N LEU A 318 -2.70 -12.65 14.16
CA LEU A 318 -3.65 -12.61 13.05
C LEU A 318 -3.55 -11.26 12.35
N ASP A 319 -2.76 -11.21 11.27
CA ASP A 319 -2.73 -10.07 10.34
C ASP A 319 -3.83 -10.24 9.29
N ALA A 320 -5.04 -9.85 9.67
CA ALA A 320 -6.23 -10.24 8.95
C ALA A 320 -6.37 -9.54 7.58
N PRO A 321 -6.86 -10.25 6.56
CA PRO A 321 -7.21 -9.62 5.29
C PRO A 321 -8.27 -8.54 5.52
N CYS A 322 -8.01 -7.34 4.98
CA CYS A 322 -8.84 -6.15 5.20
C CYS A 322 -8.95 -5.30 3.93
N SER A 323 -9.69 -4.19 4.00
CA SER A 323 -9.79 -3.23 2.89
C SER A 323 -8.45 -2.56 2.55
N ALA A 324 -7.48 -2.61 3.47
CA ALA A 324 -6.16 -1.98 3.37
C ALA A 324 -6.20 -0.45 3.19
N SER A 325 -7.27 0.20 3.64
CA SER A 325 -7.46 1.66 3.52
C SER A 325 -6.41 2.50 4.24
N GLY A 326 -5.63 1.90 5.15
CA GLY A 326 -4.49 2.53 5.81
C GLY A 326 -3.21 2.60 4.97
N THR A 327 -3.15 1.90 3.83
CA THR A 327 -1.95 1.79 2.98
C THR A 327 -2.06 2.53 1.65
N LEU A 328 -3.04 3.43 1.50
CA LEU A 328 -3.31 4.17 0.25
C LEU A 328 -2.12 4.98 -0.24
N ARG A 329 -1.22 5.41 0.65
CA ARG A 329 0.03 6.07 0.26
C ARG A 329 0.89 5.20 -0.66
N ARG A 330 0.92 3.88 -0.40
CA ARG A 330 1.67 2.87 -1.16
C ARG A 330 0.84 2.27 -2.29
N HIS A 331 -0.46 2.09 -2.04
CA HIS A 331 -1.41 1.39 -2.91
C HIS A 331 -2.61 2.29 -3.24
N PRO A 332 -2.42 3.37 -4.04
CA PRO A 332 -3.49 4.34 -4.34
C PRO A 332 -4.65 3.75 -5.14
N ASP A 333 -4.46 2.58 -5.76
CA ASP A 333 -5.49 1.82 -6.47
C ASP A 333 -6.61 1.33 -5.55
N ILE A 334 -6.33 1.07 -4.28
CA ILE A 334 -7.31 0.61 -3.28
C ILE A 334 -8.52 1.54 -3.21
N ALA A 335 -8.30 2.86 -3.24
CA ALA A 335 -9.38 3.85 -3.23
C ALA A 335 -10.41 3.63 -4.36
N HIS A 336 -9.99 3.05 -5.49
CA HIS A 336 -10.79 2.84 -6.69
C HIS A 336 -11.23 1.39 -6.89
N LEU A 337 -10.59 0.44 -6.21
CA LEU A 337 -10.87 -1.00 -6.34
C LEU A 337 -11.78 -1.54 -5.23
N LYS A 338 -11.85 -0.85 -4.10
CA LYS A 338 -12.65 -1.27 -2.93
C LYS A 338 -13.87 -0.38 -2.75
N GLY A 339 -14.77 -0.83 -1.88
CA GLY A 339 -15.96 -0.10 -1.50
C GLY A 339 -16.64 -0.70 -0.26
N PRO A 340 -17.82 -0.15 0.15
CA PRO A 340 -18.49 -0.58 1.40
C PRO A 340 -18.84 -2.08 1.43
N LYS A 341 -19.17 -2.67 0.28
CA LYS A 341 -19.47 -4.10 0.18
C LYS A 341 -18.23 -4.97 0.49
N ASP A 342 -17.05 -4.51 0.08
CA ASP A 342 -15.80 -5.21 0.38
C ASP A 342 -15.50 -5.14 1.88
N VAL A 343 -15.68 -3.98 2.52
CA VAL A 343 -15.53 -3.80 3.97
C VAL A 343 -16.43 -4.77 4.73
N ALA A 344 -17.73 -4.81 4.39
CA ALA A 344 -18.68 -5.71 5.05
C ALA A 344 -18.30 -7.20 4.88
N ALA A 345 -17.90 -7.61 3.67
CA ALA A 345 -17.49 -9.00 3.41
C ALA A 345 -16.21 -9.38 4.16
N LEU A 346 -15.24 -8.46 4.24
CA LEU A 346 -13.97 -8.65 4.93
C LEU A 346 -14.19 -8.68 6.45
N SER A 347 -15.04 -7.81 7.01
CA SER A 347 -15.40 -7.83 8.44
C SER A 347 -16.01 -9.19 8.84
N ALA A 348 -16.92 -9.73 8.03
CA ALA A 348 -17.48 -11.05 8.27
C ALA A 348 -16.45 -12.20 8.15
N ALA A 349 -15.43 -12.04 7.29
CA ALA A 349 -14.32 -12.98 7.22
C ALA A 349 -13.40 -12.88 8.44
N GLN A 350 -13.12 -11.66 8.91
CA GLN A 350 -12.34 -11.39 10.11
C GLN A 350 -12.97 -11.99 11.36
N ASP A 351 -14.31 -11.95 11.49
CA ASP A 351 -15.01 -12.61 12.61
C ASP A 351 -14.73 -14.12 12.64
N ARG A 352 -14.79 -14.81 11.48
CA ARG A 352 -14.48 -16.24 11.40
C ARG A 352 -13.00 -16.54 11.69
N LEU A 353 -12.10 -15.70 11.20
CA LEU A 353 -10.67 -15.82 11.47
C LEU A 353 -10.37 -15.64 12.96
N LEU A 354 -10.95 -14.64 13.60
CA LEU A 354 -10.80 -14.37 15.03
C LEU A 354 -11.32 -15.53 15.88
N ALA A 355 -12.54 -16.03 15.59
CA ALA A 355 -13.12 -17.15 16.31
C ALA A 355 -12.22 -18.40 16.25
N ASN A 356 -11.62 -18.67 15.08
CA ASN A 356 -10.68 -19.79 14.96
C ASN A 356 -9.33 -19.50 15.64
N ALA A 357 -8.79 -18.29 15.52
CA ALA A 357 -7.52 -17.90 16.15
C ALA A 357 -7.52 -18.07 17.66
N VAL A 358 -8.64 -17.74 18.33
CA VAL A 358 -8.82 -17.94 19.78
C VAL A 358 -8.59 -19.40 20.19
N THR A 359 -9.05 -20.36 19.39
CA THR A 359 -8.90 -21.80 19.72
C THR A 359 -7.44 -22.27 19.70
N MET A 360 -6.59 -21.55 18.97
CA MET A 360 -5.17 -21.89 18.79
C MET A 360 -4.27 -21.29 19.88
N VAL A 361 -4.78 -20.39 20.70
CA VAL A 361 -4.03 -19.78 21.81
C VAL A 361 -4.18 -20.67 23.05
N LYS A 362 -3.09 -21.05 23.68
CA LYS A 362 -3.16 -21.80 24.98
C LYS A 362 -3.60 -20.87 26.12
N PRO A 363 -4.16 -21.43 27.23
CA PRO A 363 -4.40 -20.64 28.43
C PRO A 363 -3.14 -19.89 28.89
N GLY A 364 -3.28 -18.61 29.20
CA GLY A 364 -2.17 -17.71 29.52
C GLY A 364 -1.44 -17.12 28.29
N GLY A 365 -1.71 -17.62 27.08
CA GLY A 365 -1.10 -17.16 25.83
C GLY A 365 -1.69 -15.83 25.29
N LEU A 366 -1.06 -15.28 24.26
CA LEU A 366 -1.42 -14.01 23.65
C LEU A 366 -2.00 -14.20 22.25
N LEU A 367 -3.02 -13.40 21.92
CA LEU A 367 -3.51 -13.17 20.57
C LEU A 367 -3.31 -11.70 20.21
N VAL A 368 -2.61 -11.43 19.11
CA VAL A 368 -2.60 -10.10 18.52
C VAL A 368 -3.39 -10.13 17.22
N TYR A 369 -4.47 -9.36 17.18
CA TYR A 369 -5.24 -9.07 15.97
C TYR A 369 -4.72 -7.80 15.34
N ALA A 370 -4.50 -7.79 14.04
CA ALA A 370 -4.06 -6.60 13.31
C ALA A 370 -4.73 -6.48 11.94
N VAL A 371 -4.93 -5.24 11.50
CA VAL A 371 -5.40 -4.87 10.15
C VAL A 371 -4.74 -3.57 9.69
N CYS A 372 -4.39 -3.48 8.42
CA CYS A 372 -3.94 -2.23 7.78
C CYS A 372 -5.14 -1.41 7.25
N SER A 373 -6.19 -1.30 8.05
CA SER A 373 -7.43 -0.58 7.71
C SER A 373 -7.69 0.57 8.67
N LEU A 374 -8.22 1.66 8.13
CA LEU A 374 -8.71 2.80 8.90
C LEU A 374 -10.20 2.68 9.26
N GLN A 375 -10.87 1.63 8.77
CA GLN A 375 -12.30 1.42 9.00
C GLN A 375 -12.54 0.82 10.39
N PRO A 376 -13.36 1.45 11.24
CA PRO A 376 -13.70 0.91 12.57
C PRO A 376 -14.30 -0.49 12.52
N GLU A 377 -15.09 -0.76 11.46
CA GLU A 377 -15.74 -2.05 11.21
C GLU A 377 -14.74 -3.20 11.05
N GLU A 378 -13.51 -2.93 10.61
CA GLU A 378 -12.47 -3.94 10.46
C GLU A 378 -11.52 -4.00 11.66
N GLY A 379 -11.59 -3.03 12.57
CA GLY A 379 -10.69 -2.89 13.73
C GLY A 379 -11.42 -3.07 15.06
N SER A 380 -11.66 -1.96 15.76
CA SER A 380 -12.19 -1.93 17.12
C SER A 380 -13.54 -2.63 17.29
N GLU A 381 -14.42 -2.57 16.29
CA GLU A 381 -15.71 -3.24 16.35
C GLU A 381 -15.59 -4.77 16.33
N ARG A 382 -14.59 -5.33 15.61
CA ARG A 382 -14.33 -6.79 15.63
C ARG A 382 -13.90 -7.23 17.00
N ILE A 383 -13.04 -6.45 17.66
CA ILE A 383 -12.57 -6.75 19.02
C ILE A 383 -13.67 -6.59 20.05
N ALA A 384 -14.49 -5.55 19.96
CA ALA A 384 -15.63 -5.35 20.85
C ALA A 384 -16.60 -6.54 20.78
N ARG A 385 -16.90 -7.01 19.57
CA ARG A 385 -17.73 -8.19 19.34
C ARG A 385 -17.09 -9.45 19.92
N LEU A 386 -15.81 -9.72 19.60
CA LEU A 386 -15.09 -10.91 20.09
C LEU A 386 -15.12 -10.98 21.61
N LEU A 387 -14.84 -9.87 22.30
CA LEU A 387 -14.83 -9.80 23.76
C LEU A 387 -16.23 -9.98 24.37
N SER A 388 -17.31 -9.64 23.66
CA SER A 388 -18.67 -9.92 24.11
C SER A 388 -19.04 -11.40 24.02
N GLU A 389 -18.45 -12.12 23.07
CA GLU A 389 -18.70 -13.56 22.82
C GLU A 389 -17.75 -14.48 23.63
N HIS A 390 -16.56 -13.99 24.03
CA HIS A 390 -15.49 -14.76 24.68
C HIS A 390 -15.10 -14.19 26.05
N GLN A 391 -15.68 -14.73 27.12
CA GLN A 391 -15.39 -14.31 28.51
C GLN A 391 -14.01 -14.78 29.02
N ASP A 392 -13.38 -15.71 28.32
CA ASP A 392 -12.03 -16.22 28.57
C ASP A 392 -10.93 -15.36 27.96
N LEU A 393 -11.29 -14.27 27.26
CA LEU A 393 -10.34 -13.30 26.71
C LEU A 393 -10.35 -12.00 27.53
N GLU A 394 -9.17 -11.43 27.69
CA GLU A 394 -9.02 -10.08 28.25
C GLU A 394 -8.09 -9.23 27.39
N ARG A 395 -8.41 -7.93 27.26
CA ARG A 395 -7.55 -6.98 26.60
C ARG A 395 -6.32 -6.70 27.44
N VAL A 396 -5.14 -6.70 26.79
CA VAL A 396 -3.88 -6.31 27.41
C VAL A 396 -3.45 -4.98 26.80
N PRO A 397 -3.65 -3.85 27.51
CA PRO A 397 -3.33 -2.54 26.98
C PRO A 397 -1.86 -2.41 26.59
N VAL A 398 -1.61 -1.69 25.50
CA VAL A 398 -0.26 -1.32 25.06
C VAL A 398 0.26 -0.20 25.96
N ALA A 399 1.42 -0.41 26.57
CA ALA A 399 2.04 0.61 27.39
C ALA A 399 2.83 1.62 26.53
N PRO A 400 2.89 2.90 26.90
CA PRO A 400 3.65 3.91 26.17
C PRO A 400 5.12 3.54 25.94
N ALA A 401 5.74 2.82 26.87
CA ALA A 401 7.13 2.37 26.74
C ALA A 401 7.33 1.30 25.65
N GLU A 402 6.27 0.60 25.22
CA GLU A 402 6.31 -0.38 24.12
C GLU A 402 6.28 0.29 22.74
N LEU A 403 5.83 1.57 22.68
CA LEU A 403 5.70 2.34 21.45
C LEU A 403 6.46 3.68 21.55
N PRO A 404 7.78 3.67 21.69
CA PRO A 404 8.56 4.91 21.78
C PRO A 404 8.31 5.77 20.52
N GLY A 405 7.99 7.05 20.73
CA GLY A 405 7.68 8.01 19.66
C GLY A 405 6.34 7.81 18.94
N MET A 406 5.51 6.81 19.36
CA MET A 406 4.18 6.55 18.81
C MET A 406 3.08 6.54 19.90
N THR A 407 3.26 7.26 20.99
CA THR A 407 2.28 7.27 22.10
C THR A 407 0.92 7.78 21.68
N ASP A 408 0.86 8.70 20.71
CA ASP A 408 -0.38 9.23 20.13
C ASP A 408 -1.15 8.18 19.30
N ALA A 409 -0.52 7.05 19.01
CA ALA A 409 -1.15 5.92 18.36
C ALA A 409 -1.76 4.91 19.36
N ILE A 410 -1.77 5.19 20.66
CA ILE A 410 -2.44 4.36 21.67
C ILE A 410 -3.86 4.91 21.89
N THR A 411 -4.87 4.06 21.65
CA THR A 411 -6.27 4.45 21.86
C THR A 411 -6.62 4.50 23.35
N ALA A 412 -7.78 5.08 23.68
CA ALA A 412 -8.28 5.11 25.06
C ALA A 412 -8.46 3.71 25.67
N GLU A 413 -8.75 2.70 24.83
CA GLU A 413 -8.87 1.30 25.24
C GLU A 413 -7.52 0.58 25.37
N GLY A 414 -6.41 1.25 25.01
CA GLY A 414 -5.06 0.71 25.03
C GLY A 414 -4.70 -0.12 23.79
N ASP A 415 -5.41 0.03 22.68
CA ASP A 415 -5.06 -0.59 21.40
C ASP A 415 -4.09 0.30 20.62
N PHE A 416 -3.37 -0.27 19.68
CA PHE A 416 -2.57 0.49 18.72
C PHE A 416 -3.44 0.94 17.53
N ARG A 417 -3.41 2.25 17.22
CA ARG A 417 -4.05 2.84 16.04
C ARG A 417 -3.14 3.90 15.43
N SER A 418 -2.34 3.55 14.43
CA SER A 418 -1.61 4.53 13.64
C SER A 418 -2.48 5.13 12.55
N LEU A 419 -2.23 6.40 12.23
CA LEU A 419 -2.86 7.12 11.15
C LEU A 419 -1.82 7.62 10.15
N PRO A 420 -2.10 7.67 8.85
CA PRO A 420 -1.19 8.19 7.82
C PRO A 420 -0.64 9.60 8.06
N CYS A 421 -1.35 10.42 8.81
CA CYS A 421 -0.93 11.75 9.21
C CYS A 421 -0.08 11.78 10.51
N HIS A 422 0.11 10.65 11.21
CA HIS A 422 1.10 10.59 12.28
C HIS A 422 2.51 10.68 11.69
N TRP A 423 3.42 11.38 12.38
CA TRP A 423 4.78 11.66 11.89
C TRP A 423 4.81 12.37 10.53
N ASP A 424 3.91 13.31 10.33
CA ASP A 424 3.70 13.98 9.04
C ASP A 424 4.97 14.63 8.50
N GLU A 425 5.76 15.30 9.34
CA GLU A 425 7.05 15.91 8.99
C GLU A 425 8.09 14.87 8.54
N GLY A 426 8.05 13.67 9.11
CA GLY A 426 8.89 12.53 8.73
C GLY A 426 8.35 11.70 7.56
N GLY A 427 7.29 12.13 6.87
CA GLY A 427 6.70 11.42 5.73
C GLY A 427 5.59 10.44 6.10
N GLY A 428 5.09 10.48 7.32
CA GLY A 428 3.91 9.73 7.78
C GLY A 428 4.15 8.25 8.07
N LEU A 429 3.07 7.55 8.41
CA LEU A 429 3.02 6.10 8.68
C LEU A 429 1.92 5.45 7.84
N ASP A 430 1.92 4.12 7.72
CA ASP A 430 0.72 3.42 7.26
C ASP A 430 -0.32 3.38 8.39
N GLY A 431 -1.59 3.40 8.02
CA GLY A 431 -2.68 3.27 8.98
C GLY A 431 -2.86 1.81 9.40
N PHE A 432 -2.67 1.54 10.67
CA PHE A 432 -2.84 0.21 11.26
C PHE A 432 -3.73 0.27 12.49
N TYR A 433 -4.41 -0.83 12.73
CA TYR A 433 -5.00 -1.14 14.04
C TYR A 433 -4.42 -2.46 14.54
N ALA A 434 -4.09 -2.53 15.82
CA ALA A 434 -3.77 -3.79 16.47
C ALA A 434 -4.27 -3.81 17.93
N CYS A 435 -4.84 -4.94 18.33
CA CYS A 435 -5.27 -5.20 19.69
C CYS A 435 -4.58 -6.47 20.21
N ARG A 436 -4.06 -6.40 21.43
CA ARG A 436 -3.46 -7.53 22.15
C ARG A 436 -4.46 -8.07 23.16
N LEU A 437 -4.72 -9.37 23.05
CA LEU A 437 -5.61 -10.12 23.93
C LEU A 437 -4.83 -11.21 24.62
N LYS A 438 -5.23 -11.54 25.84
CA LYS A 438 -4.72 -12.70 26.59
C LYS A 438 -5.85 -13.68 26.83
N ARG A 439 -5.59 -14.96 26.60
CA ARG A 439 -6.51 -16.02 26.99
C ARG A 439 -6.28 -16.39 28.45
N ARG A 440 -7.34 -16.38 29.24
CA ARG A 440 -7.31 -16.76 30.67
C ARG A 440 -7.14 -18.26 30.87
#